data_05ff0d1108c87d7ce2abc6aa39477c6d
#
_entry.id   05ff0d1108c87d7ce2abc6aa39477c6d
#
_cell.length_a   1.000
_cell.length_b   1.000
_cell.length_c   1.000
_cell.angle_alpha   90.00
_cell.angle_beta   90.00
_cell.angle_gamma   90.00
#
_symmetry.space_group_name_H-M   'P 1'
#
loop_
_entity.id
_entity.type
_entity.pdbx_description
1 polymer ?
#
loop_
_entity_poly.entity_id
_entity_poly.type
_entity_poly.pdbx_seq_one_letter_code
_entity_poly.pdbx_strand_id
1 'polypeptide(L)'
;VLRRQGQIPAKLPNPKYIPKPYEQMHFPGKRVQIDVKFVPESCIIGNAKGEKFYQYTAIDEFSRWRYLEAFQEHSSYSSAVFLEHLVKATPFKILCIQTDNGSEFTKKFVSDKARPHLFERKSEELGIRHKLIRPFTPRHNGKVERSHRKDNEYFYASHKFYSFSDFQKQLVVHSRKYNHFPIRPLSWLDPLTFLAKYRNQTSAPTV
;
A
#
# COMPACT_ATOMS: atom_id res chain seq x y z
N VAL A 1 6.98 -23.34 -43.01
CA VAL A 1 6.71 -23.47 -44.44
C VAL A 1 5.76 -22.36 -44.89
N LEU A 2 4.55 -22.22 -44.30
CA LEU A 2 3.52 -21.25 -44.74
C LEU A 2 3.98 -19.76 -44.67
N ARG A 3 4.86 -19.38 -43.73
CA ARG A 3 5.47 -18.05 -43.69
C ARG A 3 6.44 -17.75 -44.82
N ARG A 4 7.16 -18.78 -45.31
CA ARG A 4 8.07 -18.65 -46.45
C ARG A 4 7.31 -18.53 -47.78
N GLN A 5 6.07 -18.98 -47.85
CA GLN A 5 5.22 -18.90 -49.03
C GLN A 5 4.34 -17.64 -49.06
N GLY A 6 4.52 -16.68 -48.14
CA GLY A 6 3.74 -15.42 -48.08
C GLY A 6 2.27 -15.60 -47.67
N GLN A 7 1.85 -16.82 -47.29
CA GLN A 7 0.46 -17.13 -46.93
C GLN A 7 0.07 -16.64 -45.53
N ILE A 8 1.08 -16.27 -44.67
CA ILE A 8 0.85 -15.67 -43.37
C ILE A 8 1.53 -14.28 -43.38
N PRO A 9 0.79 -13.18 -43.20
CA PRO A 9 1.38 -11.85 -43.15
C PRO A 9 2.43 -11.74 -42.05
N ALA A 10 3.53 -11.07 -42.35
CA ALA A 10 4.55 -10.78 -41.34
C ALA A 10 3.91 -10.04 -40.15
N LYS A 11 4.09 -10.59 -38.96
CA LYS A 11 3.61 -9.93 -37.73
C LYS A 11 4.35 -8.61 -37.58
N LEU A 12 3.64 -7.49 -37.71
CA LEU A 12 4.22 -6.18 -37.47
C LEU A 12 4.87 -6.17 -36.08
N PRO A 13 6.08 -5.62 -35.91
CA PRO A 13 6.69 -5.49 -34.61
C PRO A 13 5.78 -4.66 -33.72
N ASN A 14 5.50 -5.13 -32.52
CA ASN A 14 4.73 -4.37 -31.55
C ASN A 14 5.44 -3.02 -31.35
N PRO A 15 4.69 -1.91 -31.32
CA PRO A 15 5.26 -0.60 -31.07
C PRO A 15 6.05 -0.66 -29.74
N LYS A 16 7.27 -0.13 -29.75
CA LYS A 16 8.11 -0.08 -28.55
C LYS A 16 7.34 0.63 -27.44
N TYR A 17 7.17 -0.05 -26.29
CA TYR A 17 6.54 0.53 -25.13
C TYR A 17 7.40 1.70 -24.64
N ILE A 18 6.86 2.92 -24.71
CA ILE A 18 7.48 4.11 -24.12
C ILE A 18 6.89 4.28 -22.71
N PRO A 19 7.68 4.07 -21.64
CA PRO A 19 7.18 4.25 -20.29
C PRO A 19 6.75 5.70 -20.06
N LYS A 20 5.51 5.91 -19.62
CA LYS A 20 5.09 7.24 -19.19
C LYS A 20 5.91 7.65 -17.96
N PRO A 21 6.33 8.92 -17.86
CA PRO A 21 7.00 9.43 -16.66
C PRO A 21 6.17 9.15 -15.42
N TYR A 22 6.84 8.84 -14.31
CA TYR A 22 6.16 8.63 -13.04
C TYR A 22 5.60 9.98 -12.54
N GLU A 23 4.30 10.01 -12.26
CA GLU A 23 3.65 11.19 -11.69
C GLU A 23 4.12 11.39 -10.24
N GLN A 24 4.86 12.46 -9.98
CA GLN A 24 5.26 12.83 -8.63
C GLN A 24 4.09 13.47 -7.88
N MET A 25 3.97 13.12 -6.61
CA MET A 25 2.98 13.74 -5.73
C MET A 25 3.59 15.01 -5.11
N HIS A 26 2.77 16.05 -5.01
CA HIS A 26 3.23 17.39 -4.57
C HIS A 26 2.69 17.81 -3.21
N PHE A 27 1.77 17.03 -2.63
CA PHE A 27 1.25 17.27 -1.29
C PHE A 27 0.79 15.95 -0.62
N PRO A 28 0.70 15.92 0.73
CA PRO A 28 0.28 14.73 1.46
C PRO A 28 -1.16 14.34 1.14
N GLY A 29 -1.43 13.05 1.04
CA GLY A 29 -2.77 12.51 0.78
C GLY A 29 -3.25 12.60 -0.66
N LYS A 30 -2.50 13.22 -1.59
CA LYS A 30 -2.83 13.20 -3.03
C LYS A 30 -2.96 11.77 -3.54
N ARG A 31 -2.07 10.88 -3.10
CA ARG A 31 -2.16 9.44 -3.36
C ARG A 31 -1.48 8.63 -2.25
N VAL A 32 -2.24 7.73 -1.65
CA VAL A 32 -1.78 6.75 -0.65
C VAL A 32 -1.81 5.36 -1.28
N GLN A 33 -0.70 4.64 -1.23
CA GLN A 33 -0.64 3.24 -1.67
C GLN A 33 -1.02 2.35 -0.50
N ILE A 34 -1.87 1.34 -0.76
CA ILE A 34 -2.27 0.33 0.21
C ILE A 34 -1.93 -1.05 -0.35
N ASP A 35 -1.46 -1.93 0.53
CA ASP A 35 -1.17 -3.32 0.22
C ASP A 35 -1.24 -4.18 1.48
N VAL A 36 -1.44 -5.48 1.29
CA VAL A 36 -1.49 -6.46 2.39
C VAL A 36 -0.31 -7.40 2.28
N LYS A 37 0.38 -7.56 3.39
CA LYS A 37 1.50 -8.48 3.53
C LYS A 37 1.14 -9.63 4.44
N PHE A 38 1.41 -10.85 3.99
CA PHE A 38 1.40 -12.04 4.83
C PHE A 38 2.57 -12.00 5.80
N VAL A 39 2.30 -12.17 7.08
CA VAL A 39 3.36 -12.33 8.09
C VAL A 39 4.07 -13.66 7.83
N PRO A 40 5.42 -13.69 7.79
CA PRO A 40 6.14 -14.94 7.56
C PRO A 40 5.81 -15.97 8.66
N GLU A 41 5.46 -17.18 8.25
CA GLU A 41 5.10 -18.28 9.19
C GLU A 41 6.23 -18.55 10.19
N SER A 42 7.48 -18.39 9.78
CA SER A 42 8.65 -18.56 10.66
C SER A 42 8.71 -17.54 11.82
N CYS A 43 7.92 -16.48 11.74
CA CYS A 43 7.81 -15.47 12.80
C CYS A 43 6.71 -15.79 13.81
N ILE A 44 5.78 -16.69 13.47
CA ILE A 44 4.62 -17.05 14.31
C ILE A 44 4.99 -18.33 15.06
N ILE A 45 5.12 -18.24 16.39
CA ILE A 45 5.65 -19.33 17.23
C ILE A 45 4.79 -19.57 18.46
N GLY A 46 5.15 -20.58 19.25
CA GLY A 46 4.43 -20.93 20.47
C GLY A 46 2.99 -21.38 20.17
N ASN A 47 2.04 -20.89 20.97
CA ASN A 47 0.62 -21.25 20.85
C ASN A 47 -0.04 -20.73 19.56
N ALA A 48 0.53 -19.70 18.93
CA ALA A 48 0.05 -19.16 17.66
C ALA A 48 0.60 -19.88 16.43
N LYS A 49 1.46 -20.88 16.60
CA LYS A 49 2.06 -21.61 15.48
C LYS A 49 0.98 -22.24 14.59
N GLY A 50 1.01 -21.92 13.30
CA GLY A 50 0.01 -22.35 12.32
C GLY A 50 -1.11 -21.35 12.08
N GLU A 51 -1.25 -20.30 12.90
CA GLU A 51 -2.14 -19.20 12.61
C GLU A 51 -1.59 -18.34 11.45
N LYS A 52 -2.49 -17.57 10.81
CA LYS A 52 -2.13 -16.64 9.76
C LYS A 52 -2.39 -15.21 10.23
N PHE A 53 -1.37 -14.38 10.16
CA PHE A 53 -1.48 -12.96 10.46
C PHE A 53 -1.18 -12.13 9.20
N TYR A 54 -1.83 -10.99 9.12
CA TYR A 54 -1.74 -10.09 7.98
C TYR A 54 -1.37 -8.69 8.45
N GLN A 55 -0.42 -8.08 7.76
CA GLN A 55 -0.06 -6.68 7.93
C GLN A 55 -0.69 -5.87 6.81
N TYR A 56 -1.65 -5.05 7.14
CA TYR A 56 -2.16 -4.02 6.24
C TYR A 56 -1.27 -2.79 6.32
N THR A 57 -0.90 -2.27 5.19
CA THR A 57 0.07 -1.17 5.07
C THR A 57 -0.49 -0.08 4.18
N ALA A 58 -0.49 1.16 4.68
CA ALA A 58 -0.71 2.35 3.87
C ALA A 58 0.55 3.23 3.90
N ILE A 59 0.96 3.77 2.75
CA ILE A 59 2.06 4.70 2.64
C ILE A 59 1.68 5.89 1.75
N ASP A 60 1.81 7.11 2.28
CA ASP A 60 1.64 8.32 1.50
C ASP A 60 2.81 8.50 0.51
N GLU A 61 2.50 8.74 -0.75
CA GLU A 61 3.51 8.83 -1.79
C GLU A 61 4.37 10.11 -1.72
N PHE A 62 3.88 11.14 -1.09
CA PHE A 62 4.62 12.40 -0.93
C PHE A 62 5.49 12.38 0.32
N SER A 63 4.89 12.24 1.49
CA SER A 63 5.57 12.33 2.78
C SER A 63 6.23 11.05 3.26
N ARG A 64 5.93 9.91 2.62
CA ARG A 64 6.35 8.56 3.08
C ARG A 64 5.78 8.17 4.45
N TRP A 65 4.89 8.95 5.02
CA TRP A 65 4.20 8.58 6.24
C TRP A 65 3.49 7.24 6.06
N ARG A 66 3.62 6.37 7.06
CA ARG A 66 3.06 5.01 7.03
C ARG A 66 2.07 4.78 8.15
N TYR A 67 1.04 4.01 7.84
CA TYR A 67 0.14 3.41 8.79
C TYR A 67 0.16 1.89 8.63
N LEU A 68 0.34 1.18 9.72
CA LEU A 68 0.38 -0.28 9.77
C LEU A 68 -0.66 -0.78 10.75
N GLU A 69 -1.38 -1.84 10.38
CA GLU A 69 -2.34 -2.49 11.25
C GLU A 69 -2.34 -4.00 11.02
N ALA A 70 -2.53 -4.77 12.11
CA ALA A 70 -2.55 -6.22 12.10
C ALA A 70 -3.98 -6.74 12.01
N PHE A 71 -4.19 -7.79 11.19
CA PHE A 71 -5.45 -8.51 11.06
C PHE A 71 -5.21 -10.02 11.06
N GLN A 72 -6.24 -10.78 11.48
CA GLN A 72 -6.26 -12.24 11.38
C GLN A 72 -6.92 -12.72 10.09
N GLU A 73 -7.53 -11.81 9.32
CA GLU A 73 -8.21 -12.11 8.08
C GLU A 73 -7.70 -11.27 6.91
N HIS A 74 -7.61 -11.91 5.76
CA HIS A 74 -7.37 -11.28 4.48
C HIS A 74 -8.69 -11.20 3.71
N SER A 75 -9.49 -10.18 4.02
CA SER A 75 -10.86 -10.07 3.53
C SER A 75 -11.20 -8.63 3.11
N SER A 76 -12.27 -8.48 2.32
CA SER A 76 -12.80 -7.17 1.96
C SER A 76 -13.34 -6.40 3.17
N TYR A 77 -13.80 -7.12 4.19
CA TYR A 77 -14.24 -6.54 5.46
C TYR A 77 -13.03 -5.92 6.21
N SER A 78 -11.97 -6.70 6.39
CA SER A 78 -10.74 -6.21 7.04
C SER A 78 -10.15 -5.01 6.30
N SER A 79 -10.19 -5.02 4.96
CA SER A 79 -9.73 -3.88 4.14
C SER A 79 -10.58 -2.64 4.37
N ALA A 80 -11.92 -2.77 4.48
CA ALA A 80 -12.81 -1.65 4.75
C ALA A 80 -12.61 -1.08 6.17
N VAL A 81 -12.44 -1.93 7.18
CA VAL A 81 -12.11 -1.53 8.55
C VAL A 81 -10.76 -0.82 8.61
N PHE A 82 -9.74 -1.38 7.95
CA PHE A 82 -8.42 -0.75 7.84
C PHE A 82 -8.52 0.66 7.24
N LEU A 83 -9.34 0.85 6.20
CA LEU A 83 -9.53 2.16 5.57
C LEU A 83 -10.16 3.17 6.53
N GLU A 84 -11.15 2.77 7.33
CA GLU A 84 -11.74 3.65 8.35
C GLU A 84 -10.72 4.07 9.41
N HIS A 85 -9.92 3.12 9.89
CA HIS A 85 -8.87 3.40 10.87
C HIS A 85 -7.76 4.27 10.27
N LEU A 86 -7.37 4.02 9.03
CA LEU A 86 -6.39 4.82 8.30
C LEU A 86 -6.84 6.29 8.22
N VAL A 87 -8.08 6.56 7.82
CA VAL A 87 -8.61 7.93 7.70
C VAL A 87 -8.61 8.65 9.05
N LYS A 88 -8.92 7.95 10.14
CA LYS A 88 -8.87 8.51 11.50
C LYS A 88 -7.44 8.80 11.97
N ALA A 89 -6.49 7.96 11.56
CA ALA A 89 -5.08 8.06 11.98
C ALA A 89 -4.25 9.04 11.17
N THR A 90 -4.64 9.31 9.91
CA THR A 90 -3.86 10.19 9.03
C THR A 90 -3.90 11.64 9.49
N PRO A 91 -2.73 12.32 9.51
CA PRO A 91 -2.68 13.74 9.83
C PRO A 91 -3.02 14.66 8.64
N PHE A 92 -3.57 14.13 7.55
CA PHE A 92 -3.94 14.86 6.33
C PHE A 92 -5.16 14.22 5.66
N LYS A 93 -5.82 14.97 4.77
CA LYS A 93 -6.95 14.44 3.99
C LYS A 93 -6.44 13.52 2.87
N ILE A 94 -7.00 12.32 2.76
CA ILE A 94 -6.72 11.39 1.67
C ILE A 94 -7.66 11.70 0.50
N LEU A 95 -7.11 11.94 -0.69
CA LEU A 95 -7.87 12.17 -1.92
C LEU A 95 -7.95 10.94 -2.81
N CYS A 96 -6.91 10.12 -2.80
CA CYS A 96 -6.83 8.93 -3.63
C CYS A 96 -6.11 7.80 -2.91
N ILE A 97 -6.69 6.61 -2.97
CA ILE A 97 -6.06 5.37 -2.56
C ILE A 97 -5.72 4.57 -3.81
N GLN A 98 -4.52 4.02 -3.86
CA GLN A 98 -4.08 3.11 -4.90
C GLN A 98 -3.78 1.74 -4.31
N THR A 99 -4.42 0.70 -4.86
CA THR A 99 -4.20 -0.70 -4.49
C THR A 99 -3.82 -1.52 -5.71
N ASP A 100 -3.39 -2.72 -5.49
CA ASP A 100 -3.38 -3.74 -6.53
C ASP A 100 -4.82 -4.22 -6.86
N ASN A 101 -4.91 -5.30 -7.63
CA ASN A 101 -6.19 -5.86 -8.05
C ASN A 101 -6.61 -7.06 -7.18
N GLY A 102 -6.15 -7.14 -5.94
CA GLY A 102 -6.51 -8.19 -5.00
C GLY A 102 -8.01 -8.23 -4.71
N SER A 103 -8.52 -9.42 -4.43
CA SER A 103 -9.95 -9.62 -4.14
C SER A 103 -10.42 -8.95 -2.86
N GLU A 104 -9.51 -8.59 -1.97
CA GLU A 104 -9.73 -7.82 -0.75
C GLU A 104 -10.01 -6.33 -1.03
N PHE A 105 -9.64 -5.83 -2.20
CA PHE A 105 -9.80 -4.42 -2.60
C PHE A 105 -10.82 -4.23 -3.72
N THR A 106 -11.06 -5.21 -4.59
CA THR A 106 -11.94 -5.05 -5.75
C THR A 106 -12.54 -6.36 -6.24
N LYS A 107 -13.76 -6.28 -6.80
CA LYS A 107 -14.39 -7.37 -7.54
C LYS A 107 -14.20 -7.29 -9.06
N LYS A 108 -13.36 -6.41 -9.54
CA LYS A 108 -13.21 -6.17 -10.99
C LYS A 108 -12.95 -7.43 -11.80
N PHE A 109 -12.26 -8.40 -11.21
CA PHE A 109 -11.87 -9.66 -11.85
C PHE A 109 -12.61 -10.90 -11.29
N VAL A 110 -13.63 -10.71 -10.45
CA VAL A 110 -14.46 -11.77 -9.90
C VAL A 110 -15.75 -11.87 -10.71
N SER A 111 -16.22 -13.09 -10.97
CA SER A 111 -17.43 -13.36 -11.76
C SER A 111 -18.72 -12.91 -11.06
N ASP A 112 -18.78 -13.03 -9.73
CA ASP A 112 -19.94 -12.58 -8.94
C ASP A 112 -19.86 -11.06 -8.69
N LYS A 113 -20.69 -10.31 -9.41
CA LYS A 113 -20.87 -8.86 -9.28
C LYS A 113 -22.14 -8.46 -8.54
N ALA A 114 -22.91 -9.42 -8.05
CA ALA A 114 -24.26 -9.16 -7.49
C ALA A 114 -24.24 -8.26 -6.23
N ARG A 115 -23.15 -8.25 -5.47
CA ARG A 115 -23.02 -7.41 -4.28
C ARG A 115 -21.89 -6.39 -4.45
N PRO A 116 -22.06 -5.13 -4.03
CA PRO A 116 -20.98 -4.13 -4.07
C PRO A 116 -19.82 -4.59 -3.19
N HIS A 117 -18.61 -4.27 -3.61
CA HIS A 117 -17.39 -4.60 -2.85
C HIS A 117 -17.28 -3.69 -1.63
N LEU A 118 -17.06 -4.25 -0.43
CA LEU A 118 -17.06 -3.49 0.81
C LEU A 118 -16.03 -2.37 0.82
N PHE A 119 -14.81 -2.63 0.36
CA PHE A 119 -13.75 -1.63 0.30
C PHE A 119 -14.07 -0.50 -0.70
N GLU A 120 -14.59 -0.83 -1.89
CA GLU A 120 -14.98 0.16 -2.90
C GLU A 120 -16.10 1.06 -2.37
N ARG A 121 -17.16 0.45 -1.78
CA ARG A 121 -18.26 1.18 -1.14
C ARG A 121 -17.75 2.10 -0.02
N LYS A 122 -16.86 1.60 0.85
CA LYS A 122 -16.28 2.41 1.93
C LYS A 122 -15.46 3.57 1.39
N SER A 123 -14.72 3.37 0.32
CA SER A 123 -13.97 4.45 -0.34
C SER A 123 -14.90 5.54 -0.87
N GLU A 124 -16.03 5.17 -1.46
CA GLU A 124 -17.05 6.11 -1.95
C GLU A 124 -17.73 6.87 -0.79
N GLU A 125 -18.12 6.17 0.27
CA GLU A 125 -18.70 6.77 1.48
C GLU A 125 -17.80 7.83 2.12
N LEU A 126 -16.48 7.60 2.08
CA LEU A 126 -15.46 8.53 2.60
C LEU A 126 -15.05 9.61 1.60
N GLY A 127 -15.61 9.61 0.39
CA GLY A 127 -15.26 10.56 -0.68
C GLY A 127 -13.83 10.39 -1.20
N ILE A 128 -13.27 9.19 -1.13
CA ILE A 128 -11.91 8.88 -1.53
C ILE A 128 -11.93 8.14 -2.86
N ARG A 129 -11.18 8.64 -3.85
CA ARG A 129 -11.04 7.96 -5.12
C ARG A 129 -10.22 6.69 -4.98
N HIS A 130 -10.79 5.54 -5.32
CA HIS A 130 -10.06 4.27 -5.42
C HIS A 130 -9.47 4.10 -6.82
N LYS A 131 -8.18 3.85 -6.90
CA LYS A 131 -7.41 3.64 -8.13
C LYS A 131 -6.74 2.28 -8.10
N LEU A 132 -7.09 1.43 -9.04
CA LEU A 132 -6.41 0.15 -9.25
C LEU A 132 -5.15 0.34 -10.11
N ILE A 133 -4.09 -0.38 -9.79
CA ILE A 133 -2.94 -0.47 -10.69
C ILE A 133 -3.33 -1.21 -11.98
N ARG A 134 -2.60 -0.95 -13.07
CA ARG A 134 -2.77 -1.74 -14.28
C ARG A 134 -2.31 -3.16 -14.03
N PRO A 135 -3.02 -4.18 -14.55
CA PRO A 135 -2.55 -5.55 -14.48
C PRO A 135 -1.11 -5.67 -15.00
N PHE A 136 -0.33 -6.54 -14.39
CA PHE A 136 1.08 -6.78 -14.73
C PHE A 136 2.00 -5.54 -14.66
N THR A 137 1.64 -4.53 -13.86
CA THR A 137 2.46 -3.32 -13.72
C THR A 137 2.78 -3.06 -12.23
N PRO A 138 3.58 -3.92 -11.56
CA PRO A 138 3.88 -3.80 -10.13
C PRO A 138 4.56 -2.48 -9.76
N ARG A 139 5.30 -1.85 -10.68
CA ARG A 139 5.96 -0.55 -10.45
C ARG A 139 5.02 0.54 -9.89
N HIS A 140 3.71 0.43 -10.16
CA HIS A 140 2.76 1.41 -9.68
C HIS A 140 2.55 1.35 -8.16
N ASN A 141 2.73 0.19 -7.51
CA ASN A 141 2.66 0.02 -6.06
C ASN A 141 4.05 -0.06 -5.38
N GLY A 142 5.09 0.36 -6.10
CA GLY A 142 6.49 0.17 -5.73
C GLY A 142 6.92 0.81 -4.41
N LYS A 143 6.19 1.80 -3.87
CA LYS A 143 6.54 2.41 -2.58
C LYS A 143 6.13 1.50 -1.43
N VAL A 144 4.91 0.96 -1.45
CA VAL A 144 4.45 0.03 -0.44
C VAL A 144 5.21 -1.30 -0.53
N GLU A 145 5.46 -1.83 -1.73
CA GLU A 145 6.27 -3.04 -1.93
C GLU A 145 7.70 -2.86 -1.38
N ARG A 146 8.33 -1.72 -1.66
CA ARG A 146 9.65 -1.41 -1.09
C ARG A 146 9.62 -1.32 0.42
N SER A 147 8.54 -0.81 1.00
CA SER A 147 8.37 -0.75 2.45
C SER A 147 8.24 -2.16 3.05
N HIS A 148 7.52 -3.07 2.40
CA HIS A 148 7.44 -4.47 2.81
C HIS A 148 8.78 -5.20 2.76
N ARG A 149 9.65 -4.85 1.80
CA ARG A 149 11.02 -5.37 1.78
C ARG A 149 11.80 -4.93 3.01
N LYS A 150 11.67 -3.65 3.40
CA LYS A 150 12.28 -3.12 4.62
C LYS A 150 11.72 -3.77 5.88
N ASP A 151 10.42 -4.06 5.90
CA ASP A 151 9.84 -4.81 7.01
C ASP A 151 10.42 -6.22 7.12
N ASN A 152 10.69 -6.91 5.99
CA ASN A 152 11.37 -8.20 6.02
C ASN A 152 12.79 -8.09 6.62
N GLU A 153 13.55 -7.07 6.20
CA GLU A 153 14.95 -6.87 6.62
C GLU A 153 15.06 -6.45 8.10
N TYR A 154 14.21 -5.54 8.58
CA TYR A 154 14.41 -4.86 9.87
C TYR A 154 13.38 -5.23 10.95
N PHE A 155 12.30 -5.88 10.59
CA PHE A 155 11.26 -6.27 11.53
C PHE A 155 11.12 -7.80 11.57
N TYR A 156 10.70 -8.43 10.49
CA TYR A 156 10.43 -9.86 10.48
C TYR A 156 11.69 -10.72 10.65
N ALA A 157 12.86 -10.24 10.23
CA ALA A 157 14.12 -10.98 10.41
C ALA A 157 14.50 -11.24 11.88
N SER A 158 14.07 -10.35 12.78
CA SER A 158 14.48 -10.39 14.20
C SER A 158 13.34 -10.57 15.21
N HIS A 159 12.07 -10.50 14.75
CA HIS A 159 10.91 -10.56 15.66
C HIS A 159 10.17 -11.88 15.55
N LYS A 160 9.65 -12.34 16.69
CA LYS A 160 8.79 -13.51 16.83
C LYS A 160 7.51 -13.13 17.55
N PHE A 161 6.41 -13.79 17.19
CA PHE A 161 5.07 -13.47 17.69
C PHE A 161 4.45 -14.72 18.33
N TYR A 162 4.14 -14.61 19.60
CA TYR A 162 3.56 -15.71 20.39
C TYR A 162 2.03 -15.70 20.39
N SER A 163 1.43 -14.59 19.95
CA SER A 163 0.00 -14.42 19.78
C SER A 163 -0.30 -13.27 18.81
N PHE A 164 -1.55 -13.17 18.35
CA PHE A 164 -2.00 -12.05 17.56
C PHE A 164 -1.85 -10.70 18.30
N SER A 165 -2.19 -10.66 19.58
CA SER A 165 -2.02 -9.46 20.43
C SER A 165 -0.56 -9.03 20.54
N ASP A 166 0.36 -10.00 20.65
CA ASP A 166 1.80 -9.73 20.67
C ASP A 166 2.26 -9.12 19.33
N PHE A 167 1.83 -9.71 18.21
CA PHE A 167 2.10 -9.15 16.88
C PHE A 167 1.58 -7.71 16.75
N GLN A 168 0.33 -7.44 17.17
CA GLN A 168 -0.25 -6.09 17.13
C GLN A 168 0.62 -5.07 17.90
N LYS A 169 1.02 -5.40 19.12
CA LYS A 169 1.85 -4.53 19.96
C LYS A 169 3.20 -4.22 19.30
N GLN A 170 3.88 -5.26 18.82
CA GLN A 170 5.17 -5.11 18.14
C GLN A 170 5.05 -4.30 16.84
N LEU A 171 3.99 -4.52 16.06
CA LEU A 171 3.74 -3.79 14.80
C LEU A 171 3.48 -2.29 15.05
N VAL A 172 2.75 -1.93 16.10
CA VAL A 172 2.53 -0.52 16.50
C VAL A 172 3.86 0.16 16.83
N VAL A 173 4.73 -0.49 17.57
CA VAL A 173 6.07 0.04 17.89
C VAL A 173 6.90 0.21 16.62
N HIS A 174 6.88 -0.79 15.72
CA HIS A 174 7.58 -0.73 14.44
C HIS A 174 7.08 0.42 13.56
N SER A 175 5.76 0.61 13.47
CA SER A 175 5.14 1.73 12.73
C SER A 175 5.59 3.10 13.26
N ARG A 176 5.62 3.26 14.59
CA ARG A 176 6.11 4.50 15.22
C ARG A 176 7.58 4.74 14.91
N LYS A 177 8.43 3.72 15.07
CA LYS A 177 9.87 3.82 14.74
C LYS A 177 10.08 4.26 13.30
N TYR A 178 9.36 3.68 12.35
CA TYR A 178 9.46 4.05 10.95
C TYR A 178 9.15 5.54 10.71
N ASN A 179 8.06 6.05 11.29
CA ASN A 179 7.62 7.42 11.07
C ASN A 179 8.54 8.48 11.73
N HIS A 180 9.43 8.06 12.63
CA HIS A 180 10.47 8.91 13.26
C HIS A 180 11.88 8.62 12.72
N PHE A 181 12.01 7.75 11.72
CA PHE A 181 13.33 7.39 11.19
C PHE A 181 13.67 8.23 9.96
N PRO A 182 14.84 8.89 9.93
CA PRO A 182 15.29 9.69 8.80
C PRO A 182 15.46 8.85 7.53
N ILE A 183 14.90 9.30 6.42
CA ILE A 183 14.97 8.58 5.15
C ILE A 183 15.51 9.46 4.02
N ARG A 184 16.37 8.88 3.19
CA ARG A 184 17.03 9.58 2.08
C ARG A 184 16.07 10.31 1.13
N PRO A 185 14.91 9.76 0.71
CA PRO A 185 13.97 10.44 -0.18
C PRO A 185 13.35 11.73 0.38
N LEU A 186 13.45 11.96 1.68
CA LEU A 186 12.98 13.18 2.36
C LEU A 186 14.14 14.07 2.82
N SER A 187 15.28 14.00 2.12
CA SER A 187 16.50 14.74 2.50
C SER A 187 16.94 14.46 3.94
N TRP A 188 16.86 13.19 4.34
CA TRP A 188 17.19 12.70 5.68
C TRP A 188 16.30 13.25 6.81
N LEU A 189 15.13 13.77 6.48
CA LEU A 189 14.08 13.98 7.46
C LEU A 189 13.28 12.70 7.67
N ASP A 190 12.73 12.54 8.84
CA ASP A 190 11.70 11.52 9.09
C ASP A 190 10.33 12.00 8.56
N PRO A 191 9.39 11.07 8.29
CA PRO A 191 8.08 11.40 7.74
C PRO A 191 7.27 12.42 8.54
N LEU A 192 7.32 12.38 9.87
CA LEU A 192 6.55 13.30 10.72
C LEU A 192 7.15 14.70 10.71
N THR A 193 8.48 14.82 10.85
CA THR A 193 9.18 16.10 10.73
C THR A 193 8.98 16.72 9.35
N PHE A 194 9.03 15.90 8.29
CA PHE A 194 8.77 16.37 6.92
C PHE A 194 7.34 16.93 6.79
N LEU A 195 6.32 16.26 7.33
CA LEU A 195 4.94 16.70 7.32
C LEU A 195 4.77 18.01 8.13
N ALA A 196 5.40 18.12 9.29
CA ALA A 196 5.35 19.33 10.10
C ALA A 196 5.94 20.54 9.35
N LYS A 197 7.10 20.38 8.72
CA LYS A 197 7.71 21.42 7.88
C LYS A 197 6.82 21.83 6.71
N TYR A 198 6.23 20.85 6.00
CA TYR A 198 5.33 21.13 4.89
C TYR A 198 4.11 21.97 5.34
N ARG A 199 3.48 21.62 6.47
CA ARG A 199 2.36 22.38 7.01
C ARG A 199 2.74 23.83 7.34
N ASN A 200 3.86 24.03 7.99
CA ASN A 200 4.32 25.37 8.35
C ASN A 200 4.57 26.24 7.11
N GLN A 201 5.10 25.65 6.03
CA GLN A 201 5.32 26.36 4.76
C GLN A 201 4.02 26.72 4.04
N THR A 202 2.99 25.87 4.13
CA THR A 202 1.70 26.11 3.45
C THR A 202 0.74 26.98 4.28
N SER A 203 1.00 27.13 5.59
CA SER A 203 0.21 27.98 6.51
C SER A 203 0.81 29.37 6.69
N ALA A 204 2.00 29.64 6.17
CA ALA A 204 2.60 30.97 6.21
C ALA A 204 1.80 31.92 5.32
N PRO A 205 1.33 33.08 5.81
CA PRO A 205 0.67 34.07 4.97
C PRO A 205 1.63 34.52 3.89
N THR A 206 1.15 34.52 2.64
CA THR A 206 1.88 35.14 1.52
C THR A 206 1.95 36.65 1.81
N VAL A 207 3.17 37.14 2.14
CA VAL A 207 3.47 38.56 2.32
C VAL A 207 3.48 39.24 0.97
#